data_f7d3421784d596a2a28d20c68615c54d
#
_entry.id   f7d3421784d596a2a28d20c68615c54d
#
_cell.length_a   1.000
_cell.length_b   1.000
_cell.length_c   1.000
_cell.angle_alpha   90.00
_cell.angle_beta   90.00
_cell.angle_gamma   90.00
#
_symmetry.space_group_name_H-M   'P 1'
#
loop_
_entity.id
_entity.type
_entity.pdbx_description
1 polymer ?
#
loop_
_entity_poly.entity_id
_entity_poly.type
_entity_poly.pdbx_seq_one_letter_code
_entity_poly.pdbx_strand_id
1 'polypeptide(L)'
;MPNAQLPTGKEKEVFVREMFDSISPTYDRLNRIMTFRFDQIWRKQSLKSLSLPSGSTILDLACGTGDFVKMARLQGYRCIGSDFSHGMLSHSRLSADLVVSDALSLSFKANSFDGVTCGFALRNFTELLPVFLELYRVLKPGGKIALLEVAQPSSLIMRVGHGIYFNKIVPLIGALLSDKKAYQYLPASVSYLPPTAAIIEMLVNAGFSEISHALLATGAAQLFTAKKR
;
A
#
# COMPACT_ATOMS: atom_id res chain seq x y z
N MET A 1 -3.36 11.35 25.74
CA MET A 1 -4.47 10.46 26.10
C MET A 1 -3.97 9.04 26.02
N PRO A 2 -4.06 8.25 27.07
CA PRO A 2 -3.60 6.87 27.06
C PRO A 2 -4.60 6.00 26.31
N ASN A 3 -4.08 5.13 25.43
CA ASN A 3 -4.69 3.92 24.89
C ASN A 3 -6.14 4.01 24.35
N ALA A 4 -6.37 4.75 23.29
CA ALA A 4 -7.44 4.35 22.39
C ALA A 4 -6.98 3.04 21.74
N GLN A 5 -7.60 1.95 22.11
CA GLN A 5 -7.34 0.63 21.53
C GLN A 5 -7.61 0.71 20.04
N LEU A 6 -6.62 0.42 19.21
CA LEU A 6 -6.77 0.49 17.76
C LEU A 6 -7.85 -0.52 17.33
N PRO A 7 -8.77 -0.15 16.41
CA PRO A 7 -9.85 -1.04 16.00
C PRO A 7 -9.31 -2.30 15.30
N THR A 8 -10.01 -3.42 15.45
CA THR A 8 -9.65 -4.71 14.85
C THR A 8 -10.82 -5.29 14.04
N GLY A 9 -10.56 -6.28 13.20
CA GLY A 9 -11.59 -6.97 12.43
C GLY A 9 -12.48 -6.00 11.63
N LYS A 10 -13.77 -6.19 11.68
CA LYS A 10 -14.75 -5.40 10.92
C LYS A 10 -14.79 -3.91 11.32
N GLU A 11 -14.52 -3.61 12.59
CA GLU A 11 -14.43 -2.21 13.04
C GLU A 11 -13.25 -1.49 12.39
N LYS A 12 -12.12 -2.18 12.22
CA LYS A 12 -10.96 -1.64 11.51
C LYS A 12 -11.30 -1.35 10.05
N GLU A 13 -11.99 -2.25 9.38
CA GLU A 13 -12.39 -2.09 7.98
C GLU A 13 -13.25 -0.83 7.79
N VAL A 14 -14.30 -0.69 8.60
CA VAL A 14 -15.21 0.48 8.54
C VAL A 14 -14.43 1.77 8.85
N PHE A 15 -13.67 1.76 9.94
CA PHE A 15 -12.89 2.92 10.37
C PHE A 15 -11.88 3.37 9.28
N VAL A 16 -11.16 2.42 8.68
CA VAL A 16 -10.17 2.70 7.63
C VAL A 16 -10.84 3.26 6.39
N ARG A 17 -11.99 2.71 5.99
CA ARG A 17 -12.76 3.20 4.84
C ARG A 17 -13.22 4.65 5.04
N GLU A 18 -13.90 4.92 6.15
CA GLU A 18 -14.41 6.26 6.46
C GLU A 18 -13.28 7.28 6.57
N MET A 19 -12.17 6.88 7.18
CA MET A 19 -10.99 7.74 7.28
C MET A 19 -10.43 8.09 5.91
N PHE A 20 -10.21 7.12 5.02
CA PHE A 20 -9.69 7.39 3.68
C PHE A 20 -10.69 8.19 2.83
N ASP A 21 -11.99 7.93 2.95
CA ASP A 21 -13.02 8.74 2.29
C ASP A 21 -12.94 10.20 2.74
N SER A 22 -12.73 10.47 4.05
CA SER A 22 -12.68 11.83 4.60
C SER A 22 -11.43 12.61 4.16
N ILE A 23 -10.26 11.96 4.05
CA ILE A 23 -8.99 12.64 3.70
C ILE A 23 -8.71 12.65 2.20
N SER A 24 -9.51 11.96 1.40
CA SER A 24 -9.28 11.78 -0.04
C SER A 24 -9.00 13.09 -0.81
N PRO A 25 -9.63 14.26 -0.51
CA PRO A 25 -9.35 15.49 -1.23
C PRO A 25 -7.92 16.04 -1.04
N THR A 26 -7.29 15.70 0.09
CA THR A 26 -5.98 16.25 0.49
C THR A 26 -4.88 15.18 0.54
N TYR A 27 -5.24 13.91 0.36
CA TYR A 27 -4.37 12.75 0.59
C TYR A 27 -3.04 12.83 -0.16
N ASP A 28 -3.06 13.06 -1.47
CA ASP A 28 -1.85 13.12 -2.29
C ASP A 28 -0.89 14.22 -1.85
N ARG A 29 -1.45 15.42 -1.57
CA ARG A 29 -0.67 16.55 -1.13
C ARG A 29 0.04 16.26 0.18
N LEU A 30 -0.69 15.68 1.12
CA LEU A 30 -0.18 15.33 2.43
C LEU A 30 0.87 14.23 2.37
N ASN A 31 0.61 13.18 1.59
CA ASN A 31 1.54 12.07 1.42
C ASN A 31 2.87 12.57 0.85
N ARG A 32 2.83 13.45 -0.16
CA ARG A 32 4.04 14.07 -0.72
C ARG A 32 4.81 14.94 0.27
N ILE A 33 4.11 15.70 1.11
CA ILE A 33 4.75 16.52 2.16
C ILE A 33 5.37 15.61 3.21
N MET A 34 4.61 14.63 3.73
CA MET A 34 5.07 13.71 4.77
C MET A 34 6.22 12.82 4.32
N THR A 35 6.31 12.47 3.05
CA THR A 35 7.39 11.62 2.54
C THR A 35 8.51 12.42 1.90
N PHE A 36 8.44 13.75 1.89
CA PHE A 36 9.36 14.60 1.10
C PHE A 36 9.45 14.14 -0.36
N ARG A 37 8.33 13.63 -0.91
CA ARG A 37 8.21 13.04 -2.25
C ARG A 37 9.02 11.76 -2.47
N PHE A 38 9.63 11.18 -1.45
CA PHE A 38 10.31 9.88 -1.58
C PHE A 38 9.33 8.74 -1.94
N ASP A 39 8.06 8.86 -1.59
CA ASP A 39 7.01 7.92 -2.02
C ASP A 39 7.01 7.71 -3.54
N GLN A 40 7.24 8.76 -4.32
CA GLN A 40 7.30 8.68 -5.78
C GLN A 40 8.51 7.87 -6.26
N ILE A 41 9.66 8.03 -5.61
CA ILE A 41 10.87 7.27 -5.91
C ILE A 41 10.67 5.80 -5.57
N TRP A 42 10.11 5.50 -4.40
CA TRP A 42 9.86 4.13 -3.96
C TRP A 42 8.83 3.42 -4.85
N ARG A 43 7.76 4.11 -5.27
CA ARG A 43 6.79 3.57 -6.25
C ARG A 43 7.45 3.26 -7.59
N LYS A 44 8.32 4.14 -8.08
CA LYS A 44 9.08 3.89 -9.30
C LYS A 44 10.00 2.68 -9.19
N GLN A 45 10.68 2.51 -8.05
CA GLN A 45 11.50 1.34 -7.75
C GLN A 45 10.66 0.05 -7.71
N SER A 46 9.48 0.10 -7.07
CA SER A 46 8.54 -1.03 -6.99
C SER A 46 8.06 -1.46 -8.37
N LEU A 47 7.67 -0.53 -9.24
CA LEU A 47 7.29 -0.86 -10.63
C LEU A 47 8.46 -1.48 -11.41
N LYS A 48 9.67 -0.91 -11.25
CA LYS A 48 10.86 -1.44 -11.89
C LYS A 48 11.19 -2.88 -11.44
N SER A 49 10.94 -3.22 -10.19
CA SER A 49 11.21 -4.56 -9.64
C SER A 49 10.34 -5.65 -10.26
N LEU A 50 9.18 -5.33 -10.81
CA LEU A 50 8.34 -6.28 -11.54
C LEU A 50 9.06 -6.82 -12.79
N SER A 51 9.93 -6.01 -13.43
CA SER A 51 10.68 -6.41 -14.64
C SER A 51 9.80 -7.08 -15.68
N LEU A 52 8.64 -6.47 -15.97
CA LEU A 52 7.68 -6.95 -16.95
C LEU A 52 7.89 -6.25 -18.30
N PRO A 53 7.57 -6.89 -19.43
CA PRO A 53 7.61 -6.26 -20.74
C PRO A 53 6.57 -5.13 -20.85
N SER A 54 6.85 -4.14 -21.69
CA SER A 54 5.87 -3.09 -22.04
C SER A 54 4.59 -3.72 -22.60
N GLY A 55 3.45 -3.11 -22.28
CA GLY A 55 2.13 -3.65 -22.65
C GLY A 55 1.56 -4.68 -21.65
N SER A 56 2.33 -5.12 -20.65
CA SER A 56 1.82 -6.00 -19.60
C SER A 56 0.65 -5.36 -18.85
N THR A 57 -0.27 -6.20 -18.38
CA THR A 57 -1.44 -5.77 -17.63
C THR A 57 -1.17 -5.87 -16.13
N ILE A 58 -1.26 -4.75 -15.42
CA ILE A 58 -0.96 -4.64 -13.97
C ILE A 58 -2.23 -4.26 -13.21
N LEU A 59 -2.44 -4.88 -12.06
CA LEU A 59 -3.39 -4.43 -11.05
C LEU A 59 -2.64 -3.57 -10.01
N ASP A 60 -3.14 -2.39 -9.71
CA ASP A 60 -2.74 -1.62 -8.53
C ASP A 60 -3.80 -1.82 -7.44
N LEU A 61 -3.46 -2.61 -6.42
CA LEU A 61 -4.35 -2.92 -5.30
C LEU A 61 -4.25 -1.82 -4.24
N ALA A 62 -5.41 -1.39 -3.72
CA ALA A 62 -5.55 -0.23 -2.84
C ALA A 62 -4.89 1.01 -3.48
N CYS A 63 -5.32 1.30 -4.69
CA CYS A 63 -4.69 2.29 -5.56
C CYS A 63 -4.89 3.74 -5.08
N GLY A 64 -5.84 3.98 -4.18
CA GLY A 64 -6.20 5.32 -3.72
C GLY A 64 -6.59 6.24 -4.87
N THR A 65 -5.92 7.38 -4.96
CA THR A 65 -6.11 8.36 -6.04
C THR A 65 -5.40 8.00 -7.36
N GLY A 66 -4.64 6.87 -7.38
CA GLY A 66 -4.07 6.29 -8.60
C GLY A 66 -2.63 6.68 -8.93
N ASP A 67 -1.81 7.01 -7.94
CA ASP A 67 -0.39 7.37 -8.18
C ASP A 67 0.38 6.24 -8.89
N PHE A 68 0.24 4.97 -8.46
CA PHE A 68 0.86 3.83 -9.13
C PHE A 68 0.26 3.60 -10.52
N VAL A 69 -1.07 3.70 -10.67
CA VAL A 69 -1.74 3.56 -11.98
C VAL A 69 -1.15 4.53 -12.99
N LYS A 70 -1.01 5.81 -12.60
CA LYS A 70 -0.40 6.84 -13.44
C LYS A 70 1.04 6.50 -13.82
N MET A 71 1.85 6.09 -12.85
CA MET A 71 3.25 5.74 -13.09
C MET A 71 3.39 4.51 -13.98
N ALA A 72 2.58 3.48 -13.77
CA ALA A 72 2.58 2.27 -14.57
C ALA A 72 2.26 2.57 -16.05
N ARG A 73 1.26 3.41 -16.29
CA ARG A 73 0.89 3.84 -17.65
C ARG A 73 2.01 4.63 -18.33
N LEU A 74 2.69 5.51 -17.61
CA LEU A 74 3.86 6.24 -18.14
C LEU A 74 5.03 5.32 -18.49
N GLN A 75 5.11 4.12 -17.92
CA GLN A 75 6.08 3.08 -18.25
C GLN A 75 5.60 2.11 -19.32
N GLY A 76 4.44 2.38 -19.95
CA GLY A 76 3.89 1.57 -21.04
C GLY A 76 3.08 0.35 -20.60
N TYR A 77 2.71 0.25 -19.33
CA TYR A 77 1.83 -0.82 -18.84
C TYR A 77 0.34 -0.47 -19.01
N ARG A 78 -0.49 -1.47 -19.18
CA ARG A 78 -1.94 -1.36 -18.98
C ARG A 78 -2.20 -1.53 -17.48
N CYS A 79 -2.70 -0.51 -16.80
CA CYS A 79 -2.89 -0.58 -15.36
C CYS A 79 -4.34 -0.29 -14.98
N ILE A 80 -4.91 -1.21 -14.19
CA ILE A 80 -6.23 -1.10 -13.56
C ILE A 80 -5.99 -0.84 -12.08
N GLY A 81 -6.64 0.18 -11.52
CA GLY A 81 -6.62 0.48 -10.09
C GLY A 81 -7.84 -0.13 -9.39
N SER A 82 -7.63 -0.70 -8.22
CA SER A 82 -8.69 -1.20 -7.35
C SER A 82 -8.55 -0.64 -5.95
N ASP A 83 -9.63 -0.10 -5.40
CA ASP A 83 -9.67 0.38 -4.02
C ASP A 83 -11.06 0.11 -3.42
N PHE A 84 -11.14 -0.03 -2.11
CA PHE A 84 -12.42 -0.23 -1.42
C PHE A 84 -13.09 1.10 -1.04
N SER A 85 -12.33 2.22 -1.03
CA SER A 85 -12.81 3.57 -0.77
C SER A 85 -13.29 4.22 -2.05
N HIS A 86 -14.59 4.43 -2.16
CA HIS A 86 -15.18 5.19 -3.26
C HIS A 86 -14.71 6.65 -3.25
N GLY A 87 -14.51 7.23 -2.06
CA GLY A 87 -14.01 8.59 -1.89
C GLY A 87 -12.64 8.78 -2.53
N MET A 88 -11.72 7.83 -2.32
CA MET A 88 -10.39 7.85 -2.93
C MET A 88 -10.47 7.80 -4.46
N LEU A 89 -11.26 6.88 -5.01
CA LEU A 89 -11.42 6.73 -6.45
C LEU A 89 -12.07 7.95 -7.10
N SER A 90 -13.04 8.58 -6.44
CA SER A 90 -13.75 9.76 -6.95
C SER A 90 -12.86 11.01 -7.04
N HIS A 91 -11.80 11.08 -6.23
CA HIS A 91 -10.78 12.13 -6.28
C HIS A 91 -9.61 11.82 -7.22
N SER A 92 -9.62 10.65 -7.86
CA SER A 92 -8.66 10.31 -8.90
C SER A 92 -8.85 11.22 -10.12
N ARG A 93 -7.74 11.70 -10.66
CA ARG A 93 -7.72 12.45 -11.94
C ARG A 93 -7.52 11.54 -13.15
N LEU A 94 -7.60 10.23 -12.93
CA LEU A 94 -7.48 9.24 -13.99
C LEU A 94 -8.85 9.02 -14.63
N SER A 95 -8.90 9.08 -15.93
CA SER A 95 -10.07 8.62 -16.71
C SER A 95 -10.01 7.10 -16.82
N ALA A 96 -11.09 6.41 -16.47
CA ALA A 96 -11.33 4.98 -16.62
C ALA A 96 -10.32 4.02 -15.93
N ASP A 97 -10.70 2.75 -15.84
CA ASP A 97 -9.93 1.64 -15.29
C ASP A 97 -9.71 1.70 -13.75
N LEU A 98 -10.66 2.30 -13.04
CA LEU A 98 -10.73 2.24 -11.58
C LEU A 98 -11.96 1.43 -11.13
N VAL A 99 -11.77 0.51 -10.20
CA VAL A 99 -12.80 -0.42 -9.74
C VAL A 99 -12.91 -0.37 -8.22
N VAL A 100 -14.13 -0.21 -7.71
CA VAL A 100 -14.40 -0.41 -6.27
C VAL A 100 -14.40 -1.92 -6.01
N SER A 101 -13.49 -2.40 -5.16
CA SER A 101 -13.38 -3.83 -4.86
C SER A 101 -12.74 -4.05 -3.50
N ASP A 102 -13.18 -5.09 -2.81
CA ASP A 102 -12.56 -5.56 -1.58
C ASP A 102 -11.32 -6.42 -1.92
N ALA A 103 -10.21 -6.16 -1.22
CA ALA A 103 -8.98 -6.92 -1.37
C ALA A 103 -9.10 -8.39 -0.94
N LEU A 104 -10.08 -8.70 -0.08
CA LEU A 104 -10.39 -10.07 0.36
C LEU A 104 -11.19 -10.86 -0.70
N SER A 105 -11.80 -10.17 -1.68
CA SER A 105 -12.61 -10.77 -2.74
C SER A 105 -12.58 -9.89 -3.99
N LEU A 106 -11.50 -9.99 -4.75
CA LEU A 106 -11.27 -9.14 -5.92
C LEU A 106 -12.23 -9.47 -7.07
N SER A 107 -12.86 -8.43 -7.61
CA SER A 107 -13.84 -8.54 -8.72
C SER A 107 -13.19 -8.84 -10.08
N PHE A 108 -12.10 -9.61 -10.09
CA PHE A 108 -11.37 -9.99 -11.29
C PHE A 108 -11.29 -11.51 -11.45
N LYS A 109 -11.24 -11.97 -12.69
CA LYS A 109 -11.06 -13.39 -12.99
C LYS A 109 -9.66 -13.85 -12.57
N ALA A 110 -9.52 -15.15 -12.28
CA ALA A 110 -8.21 -15.75 -12.09
C ALA A 110 -7.31 -15.56 -13.33
N ASN A 111 -6.01 -15.47 -13.12
CA ASN A 111 -5.01 -15.37 -14.18
C ASN A 111 -5.22 -14.18 -15.15
N SER A 112 -5.61 -13.02 -14.62
CA SER A 112 -5.89 -11.82 -15.41
C SER A 112 -4.70 -10.88 -15.56
N PHE A 113 -3.78 -10.86 -14.58
CA PHE A 113 -2.72 -9.86 -14.50
C PHE A 113 -1.33 -10.46 -14.62
N ASP A 114 -0.44 -9.73 -15.31
CA ASP A 114 0.99 -10.05 -15.41
C ASP A 114 1.75 -9.57 -14.16
N GLY A 115 1.22 -8.56 -13.47
CA GLY A 115 1.79 -8.03 -12.24
C GLY A 115 0.76 -7.39 -11.32
N VAL A 116 1.12 -7.27 -10.05
CA VAL A 116 0.35 -6.52 -9.05
C VAL A 116 1.27 -5.59 -8.29
N THR A 117 0.84 -4.33 -8.12
CA THR A 117 1.42 -3.39 -7.17
C THR A 117 0.46 -3.16 -6.01
N CYS A 118 1.02 -2.87 -4.82
CA CYS A 118 0.28 -2.39 -3.67
C CYS A 118 1.19 -1.46 -2.88
N GLY A 119 0.75 -0.24 -2.59
CA GLY A 119 1.59 0.74 -1.92
C GLY A 119 0.98 1.33 -0.66
N PHE A 120 1.65 1.09 0.49
CA PHE A 120 1.30 1.65 1.79
C PHE A 120 -0.07 1.23 2.33
N ALA A 121 -0.52 0.02 1.97
CA ALA A 121 -1.84 -0.48 2.34
C ALA A 121 -1.80 -1.75 3.19
N LEU A 122 -0.69 -2.51 3.25
CA LEU A 122 -0.65 -3.80 3.94
C LEU A 122 -1.10 -3.70 5.40
N ARG A 123 -0.68 -2.66 6.11
CA ARG A 123 -1.07 -2.41 7.50
C ARG A 123 -2.57 -2.11 7.69
N ASN A 124 -3.25 -1.72 6.63
CA ASN A 124 -4.66 -1.35 6.66
C ASN A 124 -5.59 -2.54 6.42
N PHE A 125 -5.12 -3.62 5.81
CA PHE A 125 -5.91 -4.84 5.65
C PHE A 125 -6.19 -5.49 7.01
N THR A 126 -7.34 -6.12 7.15
CA THR A 126 -7.72 -6.86 8.36
C THR A 126 -6.92 -8.14 8.49
N GLU A 127 -6.73 -8.84 7.37
CA GLU A 127 -6.01 -10.10 7.28
C GLU A 127 -5.15 -10.12 6.00
N LEU A 128 -3.86 -10.44 6.12
CA LEU A 128 -2.94 -10.41 4.98
C LEU A 128 -2.96 -11.69 4.16
N LEU A 129 -3.08 -12.86 4.81
CA LEU A 129 -3.04 -14.13 4.08
C LEU A 129 -4.18 -14.28 3.06
N PRO A 130 -5.45 -13.98 3.38
CA PRO A 130 -6.52 -13.97 2.38
C PRO A 130 -6.27 -13.00 1.22
N VAL A 131 -5.73 -11.81 1.50
CA VAL A 131 -5.33 -10.85 0.45
C VAL A 131 -4.27 -11.46 -0.46
N PHE A 132 -3.23 -12.10 0.10
CA PHE A 132 -2.18 -12.73 -0.72
C PHE A 132 -2.69 -13.92 -1.55
N LEU A 133 -3.66 -14.68 -1.05
CA LEU A 133 -4.34 -15.72 -1.80
C LEU A 133 -5.13 -15.13 -2.99
N GLU A 134 -5.83 -14.02 -2.80
CA GLU A 134 -6.52 -13.32 -3.89
C GLU A 134 -5.53 -12.75 -4.92
N LEU A 135 -4.40 -12.17 -4.48
CA LEU A 135 -3.34 -11.73 -5.39
C LEU A 135 -2.78 -12.90 -6.20
N TYR A 136 -2.55 -14.04 -5.56
CA TYR A 136 -2.12 -15.25 -6.23
C TYR A 136 -3.14 -15.74 -7.26
N ARG A 137 -4.43 -15.71 -6.92
CA ARG A 137 -5.52 -16.13 -7.81
C ARG A 137 -5.58 -15.29 -9.07
N VAL A 138 -5.53 -13.96 -8.94
CA VAL A 138 -5.69 -13.04 -10.08
C VAL A 138 -4.45 -12.92 -10.95
N LEU A 139 -3.27 -13.25 -10.45
CA LEU A 139 -2.04 -13.28 -11.23
C LEU A 139 -2.01 -14.45 -12.21
N LYS A 140 -1.47 -14.23 -13.39
CA LYS A 140 -1.11 -15.29 -14.35
C LYS A 140 0.06 -16.12 -13.81
N PRO A 141 0.23 -17.38 -14.24
CA PRO A 141 1.47 -18.13 -14.00
C PRO A 141 2.70 -17.31 -14.43
N GLY A 142 3.71 -17.23 -13.58
CA GLY A 142 4.88 -16.37 -13.80
C GLY A 142 4.68 -14.90 -13.49
N GLY A 143 3.46 -14.47 -13.16
CA GLY A 143 3.16 -13.10 -12.74
C GLY A 143 3.82 -12.71 -11.42
N LYS A 144 4.05 -11.42 -11.22
CA LYS A 144 4.85 -10.89 -10.11
C LYS A 144 4.10 -9.89 -9.26
N ILE A 145 4.45 -9.81 -7.98
CA ILE A 145 3.97 -8.77 -7.07
C ILE A 145 5.10 -7.84 -6.63
N ALA A 146 4.73 -6.57 -6.35
CA ALA A 146 5.59 -5.59 -5.71
C ALA A 146 4.77 -4.85 -4.64
N LEU A 147 5.01 -5.21 -3.37
CA LEU A 147 4.28 -4.69 -2.21
C LEU A 147 5.19 -3.72 -1.47
N LEU A 148 4.88 -2.43 -1.58
CA LEU A 148 5.60 -1.33 -0.94
C LEU A 148 4.89 -0.95 0.35
N GLU A 149 5.63 -0.88 1.47
CA GLU A 149 5.06 -0.50 2.77
C GLU A 149 6.07 0.31 3.59
N VAL A 150 5.59 1.02 4.60
CA VAL A 150 6.45 1.62 5.61
C VAL A 150 7.24 0.53 6.33
N ALA A 151 8.43 0.86 6.79
CA ALA A 151 9.23 -0.04 7.61
C ALA A 151 9.53 0.59 8.98
N GLN A 152 9.78 -0.27 9.97
CA GLN A 152 10.32 0.21 11.23
C GLN A 152 11.85 0.20 11.13
N PRO A 153 12.51 1.36 11.27
CA PRO A 153 13.96 1.43 11.21
C PRO A 153 14.60 0.51 12.24
N SER A 154 15.59 -0.27 11.85
CA SER A 154 16.33 -1.18 12.73
C SER A 154 17.35 -0.44 13.61
N SER A 155 17.92 0.66 13.12
CA SER A 155 18.89 1.49 13.85
C SER A 155 18.21 2.33 14.93
N LEU A 156 18.80 2.36 16.14
CA LEU A 156 18.30 3.14 17.26
C LEU A 156 18.20 4.65 16.93
N ILE A 157 19.19 5.19 16.25
CA ILE A 157 19.23 6.62 15.84
C ILE A 157 18.09 6.90 14.86
N MET A 158 17.89 6.03 13.88
CA MET A 158 16.80 6.14 12.92
C MET A 158 15.42 5.98 13.58
N ARG A 159 15.30 5.10 14.58
CA ARG A 159 14.06 4.93 15.37
C ARG A 159 13.70 6.18 16.14
N VAL A 160 14.69 6.85 16.76
CA VAL A 160 14.48 8.10 17.50
C VAL A 160 14.05 9.22 16.53
N GLY A 161 14.78 9.39 15.40
CA GLY A 161 14.44 10.39 14.39
C GLY A 161 13.06 10.14 13.77
N HIS A 162 12.74 8.90 13.44
CA HIS A 162 11.44 8.47 12.93
C HIS A 162 10.33 8.71 13.97
N GLY A 163 10.60 8.38 15.25
CA GLY A 163 9.67 8.64 16.35
C GLY A 163 9.37 10.13 16.52
N ILE A 164 10.38 11.00 16.49
CA ILE A 164 10.19 12.46 16.55
C ILE A 164 9.38 12.94 15.35
N TYR A 165 9.71 12.48 14.15
CA TYR A 165 9.03 12.85 12.93
C TYR A 165 7.55 12.47 12.98
N PHE A 166 7.24 11.20 13.22
CA PHE A 166 5.87 10.70 13.22
C PHE A 166 5.03 11.13 14.41
N ASN A 167 5.64 11.32 15.59
CA ASN A 167 4.90 11.69 16.80
C ASN A 167 4.76 13.21 17.00
N LYS A 168 5.61 14.03 16.37
CA LYS A 168 5.57 15.48 16.52
C LYS A 168 5.30 16.23 15.23
N ILE A 169 6.00 15.91 14.13
CA ILE A 169 5.93 16.65 12.88
C ILE A 169 4.68 16.29 12.08
N VAL A 170 4.41 15.01 11.90
CA VAL A 170 3.23 14.52 11.15
C VAL A 170 1.91 15.01 11.75
N PRO A 171 1.66 14.92 13.08
CA PRO A 171 0.45 15.47 13.68
C PRO A 171 0.32 17.00 13.55
N LEU A 172 1.44 17.72 13.58
CA LEU A 172 1.43 19.19 13.39
C LEU A 172 1.03 19.56 11.96
N ILE A 173 1.58 18.88 10.96
CA ILE A 173 1.20 19.05 9.54
C ILE A 173 -0.28 18.68 9.36
N GLY A 174 -0.73 17.61 9.97
CA GLY A 174 -2.11 17.14 9.90
C GLY A 174 -3.10 18.11 10.53
N ALA A 175 -2.77 18.68 11.67
CA ALA A 175 -3.61 19.66 12.36
C ALA A 175 -3.83 20.95 11.56
N LEU A 176 -2.88 21.29 10.67
CA LEU A 176 -2.96 22.47 9.81
C LEU A 176 -3.76 22.24 8.52
N LEU A 177 -3.92 20.98 8.09
CA LEU A 177 -4.35 20.69 6.72
C LEU A 177 -5.63 19.85 6.63
N SER A 178 -6.05 19.09 7.67
CA SER A 178 -7.17 18.15 7.59
C SER A 178 -7.57 17.52 8.94
N ASP A 179 -8.29 16.40 8.91
CA ASP A 179 -8.85 15.67 10.03
C ASP A 179 -7.78 15.12 11.01
N LYS A 180 -7.82 15.63 12.25
CA LYS A 180 -6.91 15.26 13.34
C LYS A 180 -6.89 13.75 13.63
N LYS A 181 -8.01 13.04 13.45
CA LYS A 181 -8.11 11.59 13.71
C LYS A 181 -7.28 10.77 12.73
N ALA A 182 -7.31 11.12 11.44
CA ALA A 182 -6.55 10.44 10.41
C ALA A 182 -5.03 10.52 10.66
N TYR A 183 -4.54 11.66 11.15
CA TYR A 183 -3.10 11.85 11.44
C TYR A 183 -2.62 11.17 12.70
N GLN A 184 -3.51 10.90 13.65
CA GLN A 184 -3.20 10.05 14.79
C GLN A 184 -3.16 8.56 14.40
N TYR A 185 -3.99 8.17 13.43
CA TYR A 185 -4.02 6.80 12.93
C TYR A 185 -2.76 6.42 12.15
N LEU A 186 -2.24 7.31 11.29
CA LEU A 186 -1.10 6.99 10.41
C LEU A 186 0.13 6.44 11.17
N PRO A 187 0.64 7.10 12.23
CA PRO A 187 1.73 6.53 13.03
C PRO A 187 1.32 5.26 13.78
N ALA A 188 0.11 5.26 14.34
CA ALA A 188 -0.38 4.14 15.12
C ALA A 188 -0.60 2.88 14.29
N SER A 189 -1.04 3.03 13.03
CA SER A 189 -1.32 1.91 12.12
C SER A 189 -0.08 1.07 11.78
N VAL A 190 1.13 1.60 11.95
CA VAL A 190 2.36 0.83 11.74
C VAL A 190 2.45 -0.38 12.69
N SER A 191 1.80 -0.30 13.86
CA SER A 191 1.74 -1.42 14.81
C SER A 191 0.90 -2.61 14.34
N TYR A 192 0.03 -2.42 13.34
CA TYR A 192 -0.71 -3.52 12.72
C TYR A 192 0.15 -4.38 11.77
N LEU A 193 1.28 -3.83 11.32
CA LEU A 193 2.11 -4.54 10.37
C LEU A 193 2.82 -5.71 11.06
N PRO A 194 2.62 -6.95 10.63
CA PRO A 194 3.35 -8.09 11.17
C PRO A 194 4.87 -7.96 10.95
N PRO A 195 5.68 -8.67 11.73
CA PRO A 195 7.11 -8.77 11.45
C PRO A 195 7.38 -9.24 10.02
N THR A 196 8.46 -8.76 9.42
CA THR A 196 8.87 -9.11 8.04
C THR A 196 8.87 -10.62 7.79
N ALA A 197 9.37 -11.41 8.75
CA ALA A 197 9.38 -12.88 8.64
C ALA A 197 7.98 -13.49 8.50
N ALA A 198 7.00 -12.96 9.25
CA ALA A 198 5.62 -13.42 9.16
C ALA A 198 4.97 -13.05 7.82
N ILE A 199 5.28 -11.88 7.26
CA ILE A 199 4.80 -11.49 5.93
C ILE A 199 5.37 -12.43 4.86
N ILE A 200 6.66 -12.76 4.95
CA ILE A 200 7.31 -13.71 4.03
C ILE A 200 6.67 -15.11 4.15
N GLU A 201 6.42 -15.58 5.37
CA GLU A 201 5.75 -16.85 5.61
C GLU A 201 4.34 -16.89 5.01
N MET A 202 3.55 -15.83 5.17
CA MET A 202 2.23 -15.71 4.55
C MET A 202 2.30 -15.73 3.01
N LEU A 203 3.31 -15.11 2.41
CA LEU A 203 3.53 -15.16 0.96
C LEU A 203 3.87 -16.59 0.50
N VAL A 204 4.71 -17.32 1.25
CA VAL A 204 4.98 -18.74 0.97
C VAL A 204 3.70 -19.56 1.08
N ASN A 205 2.92 -19.37 2.13
CA ASN A 205 1.66 -20.08 2.36
C ASN A 205 0.59 -19.77 1.31
N ALA A 206 0.63 -18.57 0.69
CA ALA A 206 -0.22 -18.22 -0.44
C ALA A 206 0.26 -18.84 -1.78
N GLY A 207 1.41 -19.52 -1.81
CA GLY A 207 1.95 -20.23 -2.99
C GLY A 207 3.02 -19.47 -3.78
N PHE A 208 3.41 -18.28 -3.34
CA PHE A 208 4.45 -17.49 -4.01
C PHE A 208 5.84 -18.11 -3.88
N SER A 209 6.67 -17.85 -4.87
CA SER A 209 8.10 -18.23 -4.92
C SER A 209 8.96 -17.00 -5.26
N GLU A 210 10.27 -17.17 -5.30
CA GLU A 210 11.24 -16.11 -5.59
C GLU A 210 10.99 -14.85 -4.72
N ILE A 211 10.64 -15.07 -3.42
CA ILE A 211 10.31 -13.99 -2.51
C ILE A 211 11.58 -13.24 -2.13
N SER A 212 11.53 -11.92 -2.26
CA SER A 212 12.62 -11.02 -1.86
C SER A 212 12.07 -9.88 -1.00
N HIS A 213 12.87 -9.41 -0.07
CA HIS A 213 12.60 -8.26 0.78
C HIS A 213 13.78 -7.29 0.73
N ALA A 214 13.50 -6.03 0.53
CA ALA A 214 14.49 -4.96 0.52
C ALA A 214 14.03 -3.77 1.38
N LEU A 215 14.95 -3.22 2.17
CA LEU A 215 14.74 -1.95 2.86
C LEU A 215 15.10 -0.79 1.92
N LEU A 216 14.26 0.22 1.88
CA LEU A 216 14.43 1.44 1.10
C LEU A 216 14.72 2.62 2.03
N ALA A 217 15.52 3.58 1.55
CA ALA A 217 15.88 4.80 2.30
C ALA A 217 16.27 4.50 3.75
N THR A 218 17.27 3.66 3.94
CA THR A 218 17.81 3.28 5.27
C THR A 218 16.77 2.71 6.25
N GLY A 219 15.68 2.12 5.72
CA GLY A 219 14.63 1.47 6.53
C GLY A 219 13.40 2.34 6.80
N ALA A 220 13.18 3.42 6.05
CA ALA A 220 11.93 4.19 6.12
C ALA A 220 10.77 3.48 5.40
N ALA A 221 11.08 2.74 4.35
CA ALA A 221 10.14 1.89 3.63
C ALA A 221 10.74 0.51 3.35
N GLN A 222 9.89 -0.42 2.97
CA GLN A 222 10.26 -1.78 2.59
C GLN A 222 9.49 -2.23 1.36
N LEU A 223 10.11 -3.06 0.57
CA LEU A 223 9.56 -3.63 -0.64
C LEU A 223 9.65 -5.16 -0.57
N PHE A 224 8.50 -5.81 -0.69
CA PHE A 224 8.42 -7.25 -0.92
C PHE A 224 8.15 -7.51 -2.39
N THR A 225 8.87 -8.42 -2.99
CA THR A 225 8.59 -8.92 -4.33
C THR A 225 8.46 -10.44 -4.30
N ALA A 226 7.60 -10.99 -5.13
CA ALA A 226 7.42 -12.43 -5.26
C ALA A 226 6.83 -12.77 -6.62
N LYS A 227 6.86 -14.06 -6.98
CA LYS A 227 6.39 -14.57 -8.26
C LYS A 227 5.42 -15.72 -8.05
N LYS A 228 4.34 -15.73 -8.81
CA LYS A 228 3.44 -16.87 -8.93
C LYS A 228 4.13 -17.98 -9.73
N ARG A 229 4.11 -19.21 -9.20
CA ARG A 229 4.58 -20.40 -9.93
C ARG A 229 3.69 -20.73 -11.12
#